data_c71bc60e9a0b9d1534b4cd32a5f71fef
#
_entry.id   c71bc60e9a0b9d1534b4cd32a5f71fef
#
_cell.length_a   1.000
_cell.length_b   1.000
_cell.length_c   1.000
_cell.angle_alpha   90.00
_cell.angle_beta   90.00
_cell.angle_gamma   90.00
#
_symmetry.space_group_name_H-M   'P 1'
#
loop_
_entity.id
_entity.type
_entity.pdbx_description
1 polymer ?
#
loop_
_entity_poly.entity_id
_entity_poly.type
_entity_poly.pdbx_seq_one_letter_code
_entity_poly.pdbx_strand_id
1 'polypeptide(L)'
;MLKEQSSRVVIGKDTKHFISLRVESTAGHGFACFLSGGEKPHVGAVATVSRKDGERMLGFAGASREVDEEAAMDVARILYQYFSEPVAVTAGVEIKDMTDEDHAQLKVNWIASAKHFCGTYDRR
;
A
#
# COMPACT_ATOMS: atom_id res chain seq x y z
N MET A 1 1.30 -12.52 -18.37
CA MET A 1 2.38 -12.25 -17.40
C MET A 1 2.59 -10.74 -17.26
N LEU A 2 3.09 -10.36 -16.11
CA LEU A 2 3.44 -8.97 -15.87
C LEU A 2 4.79 -8.63 -16.49
N LYS A 3 4.98 -7.35 -16.81
CA LYS A 3 6.26 -6.82 -17.20
C LYS A 3 7.10 -6.54 -15.94
N GLU A 4 8.36 -6.96 -15.92
CA GLU A 4 9.26 -6.61 -14.83
C GLU A 4 9.41 -5.09 -14.76
N GLN A 5 9.09 -4.52 -13.62
CA GLN A 5 9.04 -3.07 -13.48
C GLN A 5 9.08 -2.66 -12.01
N SER A 6 9.80 -1.59 -11.73
CA SER A 6 9.80 -0.93 -10.42
C SER A 6 9.15 0.44 -10.59
N SER A 7 8.17 0.74 -9.75
CA SER A 7 7.42 1.99 -9.83
C SER A 7 7.27 2.60 -8.45
N ARG A 8 7.21 3.93 -8.38
CA ARG A 8 6.97 4.64 -7.13
C ARG A 8 5.98 5.78 -7.36
N VAL A 9 4.98 5.86 -6.49
CA VAL A 9 3.99 6.94 -6.47
C VAL A 9 4.12 7.67 -5.14
N VAL A 10 4.19 8.98 -5.18
CA VAL A 10 4.29 9.82 -3.99
C VAL A 10 3.10 10.78 -3.97
N ILE A 11 2.36 10.80 -2.87
CA ILE A 11 1.21 11.69 -2.65
C ILE A 11 1.49 12.50 -1.38
N GLY A 12 1.17 13.78 -1.40
CA GLY A 12 1.30 14.64 -0.23
C GLY A 12 2.74 14.93 0.18
N LYS A 13 3.64 15.04 -0.77
CA LYS A 13 5.06 15.32 -0.52
C LYS A 13 5.23 16.57 0.36
N ASP A 14 6.13 16.47 1.33
CA ASP A 14 6.47 17.55 2.27
C ASP A 14 5.30 17.90 3.23
N THR A 15 4.34 17.00 3.41
CA THR A 15 3.29 17.12 4.42
C THR A 15 3.34 15.95 5.38
N LYS A 16 2.70 16.08 6.54
CA LYS A 16 2.62 14.96 7.49
C LYS A 16 1.72 13.83 7.01
N HIS A 17 0.92 14.06 5.96
CA HIS A 17 0.07 13.03 5.35
C HIS A 17 0.73 12.38 4.13
N PHE A 18 2.03 12.49 4.03
CA PHE A 18 2.85 11.91 2.97
C PHE A 18 2.64 10.41 2.86
N ILE A 19 2.49 9.94 1.63
CA ILE A 19 2.42 8.51 1.30
C ILE A 19 3.38 8.24 0.14
N SER A 20 4.16 7.16 0.28
CA SER A 20 4.99 6.61 -0.78
C SER A 20 4.56 5.17 -1.01
N LEU A 21 4.15 4.85 -2.22
CA LEU A 21 3.85 3.48 -2.65
C LEU A 21 4.89 3.06 -3.66
N ARG A 22 5.71 2.08 -3.29
CA ARG A 22 6.65 1.45 -4.21
C ARG A 22 6.11 0.08 -4.60
N VAL A 23 6.05 -0.20 -5.89
CA VAL A 23 5.53 -1.46 -6.42
C VAL A 23 6.60 -2.12 -7.28
N GLU A 24 6.89 -3.37 -6.94
CA GLU A 24 7.80 -4.21 -7.72
C GLU A 24 6.98 -5.30 -8.40
N SER A 25 7.11 -5.43 -9.70
CA SER A 25 6.54 -6.56 -10.43
C SER A 25 7.65 -7.37 -11.07
N THR A 26 7.46 -8.68 -11.11
CA THR A 26 8.40 -9.58 -11.78
C THR A 26 7.92 -9.81 -13.22
N ALA A 27 8.73 -10.45 -14.03
CA ALA A 27 8.31 -10.85 -15.36
C ALA A 27 7.35 -12.07 -15.32
N GLY A 28 6.74 -12.34 -14.20
CA GLY A 28 5.80 -13.45 -13.98
C GLY A 28 4.47 -12.95 -13.46
N HIS A 29 4.11 -13.39 -12.26
CA HIS A 29 2.83 -13.06 -11.63
C HIS A 29 3.04 -12.45 -10.26
N GLY A 30 2.32 -11.36 -10.01
CA GLY A 30 2.25 -10.77 -8.69
C GLY A 30 3.02 -9.48 -8.53
N PHE A 31 2.60 -8.75 -7.49
CA PHE A 31 3.22 -7.49 -7.09
C PHE A 31 3.68 -7.57 -5.64
N ALA A 32 4.85 -7.04 -5.37
CA ALA A 32 5.34 -6.79 -4.02
C ALA A 32 5.36 -5.28 -3.81
N CYS A 33 4.66 -4.80 -2.78
CA CYS A 33 4.47 -3.38 -2.57
C CYS A 33 4.97 -2.96 -1.19
N PHE A 34 5.50 -1.74 -1.13
CA PHE A 34 5.94 -1.09 0.10
C PHE A 34 5.21 0.24 0.23
N LEU A 35 4.29 0.31 1.18
CA LEU A 35 3.53 1.51 1.48
C LEU A 35 4.06 2.10 2.78
N SER A 36 4.54 3.32 2.72
CA SER A 36 5.04 4.00 3.92
C SER A 36 4.62 5.45 3.89
N GLY A 37 4.60 6.08 5.05
CA GLY A 37 4.21 7.47 5.10
C GLY A 37 4.02 8.02 6.49
N GLY A 38 3.42 9.21 6.55
CA GLY A 38 3.27 9.94 7.78
C GLY A 38 4.62 10.49 8.24
N GLU A 39 4.75 10.65 9.55
CA GLU A 39 5.97 11.18 10.16
C GLU A 39 7.00 10.09 10.45
N LYS A 40 6.55 8.83 10.59
CA LYS A 40 7.42 7.70 10.94
C LYS A 40 7.15 6.51 10.01
N PRO A 41 7.75 6.49 8.82
CA PRO A 41 7.65 5.31 7.94
C PRO A 41 8.29 4.09 8.62
N HIS A 42 7.62 2.95 8.55
CA HIS A 42 8.09 1.70 9.17
C HIS A 42 7.38 0.50 8.54
N VAL A 43 7.68 -0.70 9.03
CA VAL A 43 6.93 -1.89 8.65
C VAL A 43 6.02 -2.26 9.81
N GLY A 44 4.72 -2.06 9.64
CA GLY A 44 3.73 -2.28 10.70
C GLY A 44 2.75 -3.40 10.41
N ALA A 45 2.52 -3.71 9.13
CA ALA A 45 1.60 -4.78 8.75
C ALA A 45 1.97 -5.31 7.36
N VAL A 46 1.56 -6.55 7.09
CA VAL A 46 1.68 -7.16 5.78
C VAL A 46 0.32 -7.74 5.40
N ALA A 47 -0.19 -7.35 4.24
CA ALA A 47 -1.42 -7.90 3.69
C ALA A 47 -1.12 -8.63 2.39
N THR A 48 -1.80 -9.76 2.18
CA THR A 48 -1.73 -10.46 0.90
C THR A 48 -3.14 -10.71 0.39
N VAL A 49 -3.31 -10.62 -0.91
CA VAL A 49 -4.57 -10.96 -1.57
C VAL A 49 -4.24 -11.80 -2.79
N SER A 50 -4.86 -12.98 -2.88
CA SER A 50 -4.70 -13.85 -4.02
C SER A 50 -5.99 -14.62 -4.26
N ARG A 51 -6.14 -15.15 -5.46
CA ARG A 51 -7.32 -15.95 -5.81
C ARG A 51 -7.40 -17.23 -4.96
N LYS A 52 -6.26 -17.88 -4.76
CA LYS A 52 -6.22 -19.17 -4.05
C LYS A 52 -6.39 -19.02 -2.55
N ASP A 53 -5.69 -18.07 -1.95
CA ASP A 53 -5.62 -17.94 -0.50
C ASP A 53 -6.52 -16.85 0.07
N GLY A 54 -7.17 -16.05 -0.78
CA GLY A 54 -8.00 -14.94 -0.34
C GLY A 54 -7.18 -13.84 0.29
N GLU A 55 -7.74 -13.21 1.32
CA GLU A 55 -7.10 -12.10 2.03
C GLU A 55 -6.46 -12.61 3.30
N ARG A 56 -5.21 -12.20 3.54
CA ARG A 56 -4.48 -12.53 4.76
C ARG A 56 -3.80 -11.29 5.31
N MET A 57 -3.67 -11.22 6.64
CA MET A 57 -3.10 -10.07 7.32
C MET A 57 -2.19 -10.51 8.46
N LEU A 58 -1.03 -9.89 8.56
CA LEU A 58 -0.15 -10.00 9.71
C LEU A 58 0.20 -8.59 10.17
N GLY A 59 -0.20 -8.24 11.39
CA GLY A 59 0.12 -6.96 11.99
C GLY A 59 1.17 -7.10 13.07
N PHE A 60 2.00 -6.08 13.22
CA PHE A 60 3.02 -6.03 14.27
C PHE A 60 2.56 -5.10 15.39
N ALA A 61 2.98 -5.39 16.61
CA ALA A 61 2.63 -4.57 17.77
C ALA A 61 3.19 -3.15 17.61
N GLY A 62 2.37 -2.14 17.89
CA GLY A 62 2.76 -0.74 17.80
C GLY A 62 1.57 0.16 17.82
N ALA A 63 1.80 1.46 18.02
CA ALA A 63 0.73 2.45 18.16
C ALA A 63 -0.13 2.61 16.89
N SER A 64 0.46 2.38 15.72
CA SER A 64 -0.23 2.56 14.44
C SER A 64 -0.74 1.26 13.82
N ARG A 65 -0.72 0.14 14.57
CA ARG A 65 -1.03 -1.19 14.02
C ARG A 65 -2.35 -1.24 13.24
N GLU A 66 -3.42 -0.69 13.81
CA GLU A 66 -4.73 -0.75 13.16
C GLU A 66 -4.75 0.04 11.84
N VAL A 67 -4.11 1.19 11.82
CA VAL A 67 -4.00 2.02 10.63
C VAL A 67 -3.12 1.33 9.59
N ASP A 68 -2.02 0.72 10.02
CA ASP A 68 -1.11 0.00 9.13
C ASP A 68 -1.82 -1.18 8.47
N GLU A 69 -2.62 -1.94 9.24
CA GLU A 69 -3.40 -3.05 8.72
C GLU A 69 -4.43 -2.59 7.69
N GLU A 70 -5.14 -1.51 8.00
CA GLU A 70 -6.12 -0.95 7.07
C GLU A 70 -5.44 -0.50 5.77
N ALA A 71 -4.35 0.22 5.87
CA ALA A 71 -3.63 0.73 4.70
C ALA A 71 -3.11 -0.41 3.82
N ALA A 72 -2.51 -1.43 4.44
CA ALA A 72 -1.98 -2.57 3.70
C ALA A 72 -3.09 -3.30 2.94
N MET A 73 -4.22 -3.56 3.60
CA MET A 73 -5.31 -4.30 2.96
C MET A 73 -6.02 -3.48 1.89
N ASP A 74 -6.24 -2.18 2.12
CA ASP A 74 -6.86 -1.32 1.11
C ASP A 74 -6.04 -1.32 -0.19
N VAL A 75 -4.74 -1.13 -0.09
CA VAL A 75 -3.87 -1.12 -1.27
C VAL A 75 -3.83 -2.48 -1.95
N ALA A 76 -3.72 -3.56 -1.16
CA ALA A 76 -3.70 -4.91 -1.72
C ALA A 76 -4.99 -5.23 -2.48
N ARG A 77 -6.14 -4.86 -1.92
CA ARG A 77 -7.44 -5.09 -2.58
C ARG A 77 -7.56 -4.30 -3.88
N ILE A 78 -7.15 -3.04 -3.88
CA ILE A 78 -7.24 -2.19 -5.06
C ILE A 78 -6.43 -2.78 -6.21
N LEU A 79 -5.18 -3.17 -5.94
CA LEU A 79 -4.33 -3.76 -6.97
C LEU A 79 -4.88 -5.11 -7.43
N TYR A 80 -5.33 -5.96 -6.50
CA TYR A 80 -5.87 -7.26 -6.86
C TYR A 80 -7.12 -7.11 -7.75
N GLN A 81 -8.03 -6.21 -7.39
CA GLN A 81 -9.25 -5.98 -8.17
C GLN A 81 -8.95 -5.49 -9.57
N TYR A 82 -7.91 -4.68 -9.72
CA TYR A 82 -7.56 -4.13 -11.03
C TYR A 82 -6.80 -5.13 -11.90
N PHE A 83 -5.85 -5.87 -11.33
CA PHE A 83 -4.94 -6.71 -12.11
C PHE A 83 -5.25 -8.20 -12.08
N SER A 84 -6.00 -8.69 -11.10
CA SER A 84 -6.25 -10.12 -10.88
C SER A 84 -4.96 -10.93 -10.71
N GLU A 85 -3.95 -10.32 -10.10
CA GLU A 85 -2.66 -10.94 -9.80
C GLU A 85 -2.45 -11.01 -8.29
N PRO A 86 -1.67 -11.96 -7.77
CA PRO A 86 -1.34 -11.97 -6.35
C PRO A 86 -0.65 -10.67 -5.94
N VAL A 87 -1.01 -10.15 -4.77
CA VAL A 87 -0.46 -8.89 -4.26
C VAL A 87 -0.02 -9.09 -2.82
N ALA A 88 1.19 -8.63 -2.50
CA ALA A 88 1.67 -8.52 -1.12
C ALA A 88 2.01 -7.05 -0.87
N VAL A 89 1.49 -6.50 0.24
CA VAL A 89 1.75 -5.11 0.62
C VAL A 89 2.28 -5.09 2.04
N THR A 90 3.46 -4.49 2.24
CA THR A 90 3.90 -4.10 3.57
C THR A 90 3.53 -2.64 3.78
N ALA A 91 3.01 -2.29 4.94
CA ALA A 91 2.60 -0.92 5.22
C ALA A 91 3.09 -0.48 6.59
N GLY A 92 3.50 0.79 6.68
CA GLY A 92 3.83 1.43 7.93
C GLY A 92 3.61 2.93 7.79
N VAL A 93 2.56 3.44 8.46
CA VAL A 93 2.14 4.84 8.37
C VAL A 93 1.84 5.32 9.77
N GLU A 94 2.64 6.23 10.30
CA GLU A 94 2.46 6.71 11.65
C GLU A 94 2.59 8.22 11.73
N ILE A 95 1.62 8.85 12.43
CA ILE A 95 1.66 10.27 12.81
C ILE A 95 1.53 10.30 14.33
N LYS A 96 2.41 11.06 15.00
CA LYS A 96 2.33 11.25 16.45
C LYS A 96 0.99 11.93 16.80
N ASP A 97 0.29 11.38 17.80
CA ASP A 97 -1.01 11.91 18.25
C ASP A 97 -2.01 12.04 17.09
N MET A 98 -2.10 10.98 16.26
CA MET A 98 -2.95 10.99 15.07
C MET A 98 -4.41 11.31 15.41
N THR A 99 -4.94 12.32 14.73
CA THR A 99 -6.37 12.69 14.84
C THR A 99 -7.18 11.92 13.81
N ASP A 100 -8.53 11.99 13.94
CA ASP A 100 -9.41 11.37 12.94
C ASP A 100 -9.24 12.03 11.58
N GLU A 101 -9.01 13.35 11.56
CA GLU A 101 -8.72 14.05 10.29
C GLU A 101 -7.41 13.59 9.67
N ASP A 102 -6.37 13.37 10.48
CA ASP A 102 -5.10 12.83 9.99
C ASP A 102 -5.32 11.46 9.36
N HIS A 103 -6.04 10.58 10.04
CA HIS A 103 -6.36 9.25 9.53
C HIS A 103 -7.12 9.32 8.21
N ALA A 104 -8.14 10.17 8.14
CA ALA A 104 -8.94 10.33 6.94
C ALA A 104 -8.09 10.82 5.76
N GLN A 105 -7.20 11.79 5.98
CA GLN A 105 -6.35 12.32 4.92
C GLN A 105 -5.30 11.30 4.47
N LEU A 106 -4.70 10.57 5.41
CA LEU A 106 -3.79 9.48 5.05
C LEU A 106 -4.50 8.45 4.18
N LYS A 107 -5.73 8.08 4.54
CA LYS A 107 -6.51 7.09 3.79
C LYS A 107 -6.82 7.58 2.37
N VAL A 108 -7.21 8.84 2.21
CA VAL A 108 -7.38 9.43 0.89
C VAL A 108 -6.10 9.28 0.08
N ASN A 109 -4.96 9.54 0.70
CA ASN A 109 -3.67 9.52 0.01
C ASN A 109 -3.21 8.09 -0.34
N TRP A 110 -3.38 7.10 0.55
CA TRP A 110 -2.96 5.74 0.19
C TRP A 110 -3.88 5.13 -0.88
N ILE A 111 -5.17 5.44 -0.84
CA ILE A 111 -6.08 5.00 -1.90
C ILE A 111 -5.70 5.67 -3.23
N ALA A 112 -5.43 6.96 -3.21
CA ALA A 112 -5.01 7.70 -4.41
C ALA A 112 -3.72 7.13 -5.00
N SER A 113 -2.75 6.76 -4.17
CA SER A 113 -1.48 6.19 -4.65
C SER A 113 -1.70 4.86 -5.38
N ALA A 114 -2.55 4.00 -4.83
CA ALA A 114 -2.85 2.71 -5.45
C ALA A 114 -3.59 2.88 -6.78
N LYS A 115 -4.58 3.77 -6.81
CA LYS A 115 -5.35 4.05 -8.04
C LYS A 115 -4.47 4.68 -9.11
N HIS A 116 -3.57 5.58 -8.72
CA HIS A 116 -2.64 6.19 -9.67
C HIS A 116 -1.73 5.12 -10.29
N PHE A 117 -1.19 4.24 -9.44
CA PHE A 117 -0.37 3.14 -9.95
C PHE A 117 -1.15 2.30 -10.97
N CYS A 118 -2.39 1.91 -10.64
CA CYS A 118 -3.22 1.11 -11.54
C CYS A 118 -3.42 1.80 -12.88
N GLY A 119 -3.60 3.12 -12.89
CA GLY A 119 -3.84 3.87 -14.12
C GLY A 119 -2.61 4.10 -14.97
N THR A 120 -1.41 3.98 -14.40
CA THR A 120 -0.16 4.29 -15.10
C THR A 120 0.71 3.06 -15.40
N TYR A 121 0.41 1.91 -14.80
CA TYR A 121 1.21 0.70 -15.02
C TYR A 121 1.06 0.20 -16.45
N ASP A 122 2.20 -0.05 -17.10
CA ASP A 122 2.24 -0.56 -18.46
C ASP A 122 2.36 -2.08 -18.46
N ARG A 123 1.32 -2.77 -18.93
CA ARG A 123 1.25 -4.23 -18.98
C ARG A 123 1.85 -4.83 -20.27
N ARG A 124 2.22 -3.99 -21.20
CA ARG A 124 2.73 -4.44 -22.51
C ARG A 124 4.16 -4.95 -22.45
#